data_e7b343641747a8e1b45b0f07551cf60a
#
_entry.id   e7b343641747a8e1b45b0f07551cf60a
#
_cell.length_a   1.000
_cell.length_b   1.000
_cell.length_c   1.000
_cell.angle_alpha   90.00
_cell.angle_beta   90.00
_cell.angle_gamma   90.00
#
_symmetry.space_group_name_H-M   'P 1'
#
loop_
_entity.id
_entity.type
_entity.pdbx_description
1 polymer ?
#
loop_
_entity_poly.entity_id
_entity_poly.type
_entity_poly.pdbx_seq_one_letter_code
_entity_poly.pdbx_strand_id
1 'polypeptide(L)'
;LLHRATEKLAETRTYLQSVPYMDRLDYVSMMANEHAYVMAIEKMLGIEVPLRAQYIRVMFDEITRILNHLMWIGTHGLDVGAMAVFLYAFREREDLMDCYEAVSGARMHAAYYRPGGVYRDLPDRMPQYRESKVRNAAGLNELNRDRSGSLLDFIEAFTNRFPGYVDEYETLLTDNRIWKQRLVGIGVLDPDRAKALGCTGAILRGSGVEWDLRKTQP
;
A
#
# COMPACT_ATOMS: atom_id res chain seq x y z
N LEU A 1 15.65 12.22 10.58
CA LEU A 1 15.39 11.20 11.62
C LEU A 1 13.91 11.10 11.93
N LEU A 2 13.13 10.51 11.04
CA LEU A 2 11.68 10.49 11.16
C LEU A 2 11.20 9.46 12.21
N HIS A 3 11.68 8.23 12.15
CA HIS A 3 11.21 7.10 12.99
C HIS A 3 12.16 6.79 14.18
N ARG A 4 12.81 7.77 14.72
CA ARG A 4 13.91 7.65 15.70
C ARG A 4 13.56 7.01 17.03
N ALA A 5 12.30 6.89 17.39
CA ALA A 5 11.88 6.37 18.69
C ALA A 5 11.22 4.98 18.62
N THR A 6 10.90 4.48 17.44
CA THR A 6 10.12 3.23 17.26
C THR A 6 10.79 2.04 17.91
N GLU A 7 12.07 1.83 17.64
CA GLU A 7 12.86 0.74 18.20
C GLU A 7 12.88 0.79 19.74
N LYS A 8 13.16 1.96 20.29
CA LYS A 8 13.24 2.14 21.75
C LYS A 8 11.89 1.96 22.45
N LEU A 9 10.82 2.39 21.82
CA LEU A 9 9.46 2.18 22.34
C LEU A 9 9.08 0.70 22.30
N ALA A 10 9.45 -0.02 21.24
CA ALA A 10 9.17 -1.44 21.10
C ALA A 10 9.83 -2.29 22.22
N GLU A 11 11.03 -1.92 22.68
CA GLU A 11 11.71 -2.59 23.80
C GLU A 11 10.91 -2.58 25.11
N THR A 12 10.03 -1.60 25.29
CA THR A 12 9.22 -1.41 26.50
C THR A 12 7.80 -1.97 26.39
N ARG A 13 7.48 -2.63 25.28
CA ARG A 13 6.15 -3.13 24.97
C ARG A 13 6.16 -4.62 24.71
N THR A 14 4.99 -5.25 24.80
CA THR A 14 4.85 -6.63 24.33
C THR A 14 4.90 -6.67 22.81
N TYR A 15 5.20 -7.84 22.23
CA TYR A 15 5.20 -8.01 20.78
C TYR A 15 3.87 -7.57 20.15
N LEU A 16 2.73 -7.91 20.77
CA LEU A 16 1.41 -7.51 20.28
C LEU A 16 1.20 -5.99 20.33
N GLN A 17 1.66 -5.33 21.40
CA GLN A 17 1.55 -3.87 21.54
C GLN A 17 2.48 -3.12 20.58
N SER A 18 3.49 -3.78 20.03
CA SER A 18 4.44 -3.19 19.09
C SER A 18 3.93 -3.20 17.63
N VAL A 19 2.92 -4.02 17.30
CA VAL A 19 2.34 -4.05 15.94
C VAL A 19 1.94 -2.66 15.43
N PRO A 20 1.21 -1.81 16.19
CA PRO A 20 0.85 -0.48 15.74
C PRO A 20 2.05 0.44 15.42
N TYR A 21 3.21 0.19 16.01
CA TYR A 21 4.41 0.98 15.69
C TYR A 21 4.95 0.64 14.31
N MET A 22 4.80 -0.62 13.87
CA MET A 22 5.24 -1.08 12.56
C MET A 22 4.48 -0.39 11.43
N ASP A 23 3.17 -0.21 11.58
CA ASP A 23 2.34 0.54 10.63
C ASP A 23 2.87 1.92 10.29
N ARG A 24 3.57 2.54 11.22
CA ARG A 24 4.06 3.91 11.14
C ARG A 24 5.47 4.03 10.59
N LEU A 25 6.12 2.93 10.27
CA LEU A 25 7.47 2.94 9.68
C LEU A 25 7.41 3.34 8.21
N ASP A 26 7.09 2.43 7.32
CA ASP A 26 6.65 2.80 5.99
C ASP A 26 5.14 3.04 6.03
N TYR A 27 4.74 4.26 6.37
CA TYR A 27 3.34 4.65 6.55
C TYR A 27 2.52 4.68 5.25
N VAL A 28 3.10 4.28 4.14
CA VAL A 28 2.44 4.08 2.85
C VAL A 28 2.18 2.59 2.58
N SER A 29 2.89 1.70 3.28
CA SER A 29 2.77 0.23 3.18
C SER A 29 2.44 -0.41 4.52
N MET A 30 1.42 0.09 5.21
CA MET A 30 1.13 -0.20 6.61
C MET A 30 1.04 -1.71 6.90
N MET A 31 0.14 -2.44 6.24
CA MET A 31 -0.04 -3.88 6.52
C MET A 31 1.15 -4.72 6.07
N ALA A 32 1.93 -4.31 5.09
CA ALA A 32 3.17 -4.99 4.72
C ALA A 32 4.23 -4.92 5.83
N ASN A 33 4.31 -3.79 6.54
CA ASN A 33 5.19 -3.67 7.72
C ASN A 33 4.72 -4.58 8.85
N GLU A 34 3.41 -4.64 9.11
CA GLU A 34 2.84 -5.56 10.08
C GLU A 34 3.19 -7.01 9.73
N HIS A 35 3.02 -7.38 8.44
CA HIS A 35 3.28 -8.73 7.98
C HIS A 35 4.74 -9.13 8.21
N ALA A 36 5.69 -8.29 7.82
CA ALA A 36 7.12 -8.55 8.05
C ALA A 36 7.42 -8.78 9.54
N TYR A 37 6.83 -7.98 10.42
CA TYR A 37 7.02 -8.09 11.86
C TYR A 37 6.40 -9.37 12.45
N VAL A 38 5.13 -9.67 12.11
CA VAL A 38 4.48 -10.87 12.66
C VAL A 38 5.10 -12.15 12.12
N MET A 39 5.53 -12.18 10.84
CA MET A 39 6.27 -13.30 10.27
C MET A 39 7.58 -13.59 11.01
N ALA A 40 8.31 -12.55 11.42
CA ALA A 40 9.53 -12.73 12.22
C ALA A 40 9.24 -13.39 13.57
N ILE A 41 8.16 -12.97 14.24
CA ILE A 41 7.71 -13.56 15.50
C ILE A 41 7.26 -15.01 15.29
N GLU A 42 6.47 -15.27 14.27
CA GLU A 42 5.97 -16.60 13.93
C GLU A 42 7.11 -17.58 13.65
N LYS A 43 8.10 -17.13 12.87
CA LYS A 43 9.32 -17.92 12.61
C LYS A 43 10.10 -18.22 13.89
N MET A 44 10.25 -17.22 14.76
CA MET A 44 10.99 -17.36 16.04
C MET A 44 10.29 -18.34 16.99
N LEU A 45 8.96 -18.34 17.03
CA LEU A 45 8.16 -19.15 17.95
C LEU A 45 7.64 -20.45 17.33
N GLY A 46 7.87 -20.70 16.06
CA GLY A 46 7.37 -21.89 15.35
C GLY A 46 5.85 -21.91 15.23
N ILE A 47 5.21 -20.75 15.09
CA ILE A 47 3.74 -20.63 14.99
C ILE A 47 3.33 -20.86 13.55
N GLU A 48 2.41 -21.83 13.36
CA GLU A 48 1.76 -22.05 12.07
C GLU A 48 0.54 -21.14 11.89
N VAL A 49 0.44 -20.52 10.72
CA VAL A 49 -0.67 -19.64 10.37
C VAL A 49 -1.73 -20.40 9.60
N PRO A 50 -3.02 -20.38 10.00
CA PRO A 50 -4.09 -21.02 9.25
C PRO A 50 -4.17 -20.56 7.80
N LEU A 51 -4.45 -21.48 6.88
CA LEU A 51 -4.46 -21.19 5.44
C LEU A 51 -5.36 -20.00 5.06
N ARG A 52 -6.55 -19.91 5.67
CA ARG A 52 -7.45 -18.76 5.45
C ARG A 52 -6.79 -17.42 5.80
N ALA A 53 -6.08 -17.37 6.93
CA ALA A 53 -5.38 -16.15 7.34
C ALA A 53 -4.22 -15.80 6.40
N GLN A 54 -3.53 -16.81 5.84
CA GLN A 54 -2.50 -16.59 4.84
C GLN A 54 -3.08 -15.94 3.58
N TYR A 55 -4.21 -16.43 3.06
CA TYR A 55 -4.89 -15.82 1.90
C TYR A 55 -5.36 -14.38 2.19
N ILE A 56 -5.91 -14.13 3.37
CA ILE A 56 -6.31 -12.78 3.79
C ILE A 56 -5.10 -11.84 3.80
N ARG A 57 -3.98 -12.29 4.38
CA ARG A 57 -2.75 -11.49 4.40
C ARG A 57 -2.24 -11.18 2.99
N VAL A 58 -2.16 -12.18 2.11
CA VAL A 58 -1.71 -11.96 0.72
C VAL A 58 -2.62 -10.94 0.01
N MET A 59 -3.93 -11.07 0.16
CA MET A 59 -4.88 -10.12 -0.44
C MET A 59 -4.64 -8.69 0.07
N PHE A 60 -4.48 -8.51 1.37
CA PHE A 60 -4.24 -7.18 1.94
C PHE A 60 -2.82 -6.66 1.69
N ASP A 61 -1.83 -7.52 1.53
CA ASP A 61 -0.50 -7.12 1.08
C ASP A 61 -0.53 -6.55 -0.34
N GLU A 62 -1.31 -7.14 -1.25
CA GLU A 62 -1.46 -6.61 -2.61
C GLU A 62 -2.31 -5.33 -2.65
N ILE A 63 -3.34 -5.22 -1.84
CA ILE A 63 -4.06 -3.94 -1.63
C ILE A 63 -3.08 -2.86 -1.12
N THR A 64 -2.25 -3.21 -0.16
CA THR A 64 -1.20 -2.34 0.39
C THR A 64 -0.20 -1.91 -0.69
N ARG A 65 0.19 -2.84 -1.55
CA ARG A 65 1.09 -2.55 -2.67
C ARG A 65 0.49 -1.55 -3.64
N ILE A 66 -0.79 -1.69 -3.98
CA ILE A 66 -1.50 -0.73 -4.84
C ILE A 66 -1.59 0.63 -4.13
N LEU A 67 -1.94 0.67 -2.84
CA LEU A 67 -1.96 1.90 -2.03
C LEU A 67 -0.62 2.63 -2.06
N ASN A 68 0.48 1.88 -1.93
CA ASN A 68 1.84 2.42 -1.99
C ASN A 68 2.14 3.00 -3.37
N HIS A 69 1.91 2.25 -4.43
CA HIS A 69 2.21 2.68 -5.79
C HIS A 69 1.39 3.92 -6.21
N LEU A 70 0.13 3.99 -5.82
CA LEU A 70 -0.71 5.16 -6.05
C LEU A 70 -0.19 6.41 -5.31
N MET A 71 0.26 6.26 -4.06
CA MET A 71 0.87 7.36 -3.33
C MET A 71 2.18 7.80 -4.00
N TRP A 72 3.02 6.86 -4.36
CA TRP A 72 4.28 7.16 -5.02
C TRP A 72 4.07 7.91 -6.34
N ILE A 73 3.22 7.39 -7.25
CA ILE A 73 3.02 8.03 -8.55
C ILE A 73 2.33 9.39 -8.41
N GLY A 74 1.40 9.52 -7.45
CA GLY A 74 0.72 10.78 -7.16
C GLY A 74 1.69 11.86 -6.66
N THR A 75 2.52 11.54 -5.67
CA THR A 75 3.50 12.49 -5.10
C THR A 75 4.63 12.80 -6.09
N HIS A 76 5.13 11.81 -6.82
CA HIS A 76 6.12 12.04 -7.87
C HIS A 76 5.55 12.91 -9.00
N GLY A 77 4.32 12.65 -9.40
CA GLY A 77 3.59 13.50 -10.34
C GLY A 77 3.50 14.94 -9.86
N LEU A 78 3.15 15.15 -8.59
CA LEU A 78 3.08 16.46 -7.96
C LEU A 78 4.44 17.18 -7.98
N ASP A 79 5.53 16.49 -7.61
CA ASP A 79 6.88 17.05 -7.57
C ASP A 79 7.37 17.51 -8.96
N VAL A 80 7.00 16.77 -10.01
CA VAL A 80 7.33 17.15 -11.40
C VAL A 80 6.37 18.18 -11.99
N GLY A 81 5.25 18.47 -11.29
CA GLY A 81 4.30 19.52 -11.65
C GLY A 81 2.98 19.01 -12.26
N ALA A 82 2.68 17.70 -12.16
CA ALA A 82 1.42 17.09 -12.59
C ALA A 82 0.44 16.93 -11.41
N MET A 83 0.00 18.03 -10.81
CA MET A 83 -0.84 18.05 -9.62
C MET A 83 -2.15 17.24 -9.77
N ALA A 84 -2.75 17.24 -10.95
CA ALA A 84 -3.99 16.51 -11.19
C ALA A 84 -3.86 15.01 -10.93
N VAL A 85 -2.70 14.41 -11.26
CA VAL A 85 -2.43 12.98 -11.04
C VAL A 85 -2.47 12.61 -9.56
N PHE A 86 -2.00 13.50 -8.69
CA PHE A 86 -2.12 13.32 -7.24
C PHE A 86 -3.58 13.18 -6.80
N LEU A 87 -4.46 14.05 -7.29
CA LEU A 87 -5.89 14.00 -6.96
C LEU A 87 -6.56 12.72 -7.50
N TYR A 88 -6.23 12.31 -8.72
CA TYR A 88 -6.72 11.05 -9.28
C TYR A 88 -6.23 9.84 -8.49
N ALA A 89 -4.95 9.78 -8.13
CA ALA A 89 -4.41 8.69 -7.33
C ALA A 89 -5.12 8.54 -5.98
N PHE A 90 -5.53 9.64 -5.36
CA PHE A 90 -6.27 9.61 -4.11
C PHE A 90 -7.72 9.14 -4.27
N ARG A 91 -8.31 9.26 -5.45
CA ARG A 91 -9.63 8.70 -5.75
C ARG A 91 -9.66 7.19 -5.57
N GLU A 92 -8.68 6.48 -6.13
CA GLU A 92 -8.55 5.01 -5.99
C GLU A 92 -8.08 4.60 -4.60
N ARG A 93 -7.18 5.40 -3.99
CA ARG A 93 -6.73 5.16 -2.61
C ARG A 93 -7.89 5.16 -1.61
N GLU A 94 -8.86 6.04 -1.78
CA GLU A 94 -10.04 6.09 -0.90
C GLU A 94 -10.81 4.76 -0.89
N ASP A 95 -10.99 4.11 -2.05
CA ASP A 95 -11.65 2.80 -2.13
C ASP A 95 -10.87 1.72 -1.37
N LEU A 96 -9.56 1.71 -1.48
CA LEU A 96 -8.71 0.73 -0.81
C LEU A 96 -8.59 0.99 0.69
N MET A 97 -8.63 2.25 1.13
CA MET A 97 -8.71 2.60 2.55
C MET A 97 -10.04 2.16 3.18
N ASP A 98 -11.12 2.15 2.40
CA ASP A 98 -12.40 1.60 2.84
C ASP A 98 -12.30 0.08 3.10
N CYS A 99 -11.51 -0.64 2.31
CA CYS A 99 -11.20 -2.05 2.58
C CYS A 99 -10.44 -2.23 3.90
N TYR A 100 -9.48 -1.38 4.18
CA TYR A 100 -8.76 -1.37 5.47
C TYR A 100 -9.70 -1.14 6.64
N GLU A 101 -10.56 -0.13 6.53
CA GLU A 101 -11.54 0.20 7.57
C GLU A 101 -12.55 -0.93 7.78
N ALA A 102 -12.94 -1.63 6.73
CA ALA A 102 -13.87 -2.76 6.80
C ALA A 102 -13.34 -3.87 7.72
N VAL A 103 -12.05 -4.18 7.69
CA VAL A 103 -11.46 -5.27 8.48
C VAL A 103 -10.88 -4.82 9.82
N SER A 104 -10.44 -3.58 9.95
CA SER A 104 -9.73 -3.12 11.14
C SER A 104 -10.44 -2.02 11.94
N GLY A 105 -11.34 -1.29 11.29
CA GLY A 105 -11.94 -0.07 11.84
C GLY A 105 -11.07 1.17 11.64
N ALA A 106 -9.87 1.03 11.04
CA ALA A 106 -8.96 2.12 10.77
C ALA A 106 -8.65 2.22 9.28
N ARG A 107 -8.70 3.45 8.75
CA ARG A 107 -8.47 3.72 7.32
C ARG A 107 -7.01 3.53 6.89
N MET A 108 -6.06 3.68 7.79
CA MET A 108 -4.63 3.62 7.50
C MET A 108 -3.90 2.65 8.42
N HIS A 109 -3.58 3.06 9.63
CA HIS A 109 -2.80 2.29 10.60
C HIS A 109 -3.69 1.24 11.28
N ALA A 110 -3.83 0.10 10.62
CA ALA A 110 -4.86 -0.89 10.89
C ALA A 110 -4.53 -1.79 12.09
N ALA A 111 -3.25 -2.08 12.33
CA ALA A 111 -2.81 -3.09 13.29
C ALA A 111 -3.63 -4.39 13.18
N TYR A 112 -3.85 -4.85 11.95
CA TYR A 112 -4.76 -5.93 11.63
C TYR A 112 -4.13 -7.31 11.74
N TYR A 113 -2.84 -7.44 11.38
CA TYR A 113 -2.14 -8.73 11.48
C TYR A 113 -1.75 -9.01 12.92
N ARG A 114 -1.78 -10.31 13.26
CA ARG A 114 -1.43 -10.81 14.58
C ARG A 114 -0.54 -12.04 14.43
N PRO A 115 0.42 -12.28 15.32
CA PRO A 115 1.11 -13.56 15.35
C PRO A 115 0.11 -14.72 15.38
N GLY A 116 0.19 -15.59 14.38
CA GLY A 116 -0.75 -16.71 14.19
C GLY A 116 -1.96 -16.40 13.31
N GLY A 117 -2.09 -15.19 12.76
CA GLY A 117 -3.19 -14.89 11.84
C GLY A 117 -3.52 -13.41 11.66
N VAL A 118 -4.78 -13.07 11.77
CA VAL A 118 -5.34 -11.73 11.66
C VAL A 118 -6.26 -11.44 12.86
N TYR A 119 -6.51 -10.15 13.13
CA TYR A 119 -7.32 -9.73 14.28
C TYR A 119 -8.75 -10.29 14.25
N ARG A 120 -9.37 -10.30 13.07
CA ARG A 120 -10.73 -10.85 12.85
C ARG A 120 -10.89 -11.30 11.40
N ASP A 121 -11.88 -12.12 11.14
CA ASP A 121 -12.21 -12.56 9.77
C ASP A 121 -12.78 -11.41 8.94
N LEU A 122 -12.89 -11.65 7.63
CA LEU A 122 -13.48 -10.70 6.70
C LEU A 122 -14.97 -10.46 7.05
N PRO A 123 -15.44 -9.22 6.98
CA PRO A 123 -16.85 -8.94 7.21
C PRO A 123 -17.71 -9.44 6.04
N ASP A 124 -18.90 -9.96 6.35
CA ASP A 124 -19.87 -10.43 5.35
C ASP A 124 -20.45 -9.29 4.49
N ARG A 125 -20.34 -8.06 4.99
CA ARG A 125 -20.82 -6.85 4.30
C ARG A 125 -19.87 -5.69 4.48
N MET A 126 -19.76 -4.85 3.47
CA MET A 126 -19.04 -3.59 3.59
C MET A 126 -19.72 -2.68 4.63
N PRO A 127 -18.95 -1.97 5.48
CA PRO A 127 -19.51 -0.99 6.41
C PRO A 127 -20.32 0.07 5.66
N GLN A 128 -21.55 0.31 6.15
CA GLN A 128 -22.39 1.39 5.66
C GLN A 128 -21.91 2.69 6.33
N TYR A 129 -21.39 3.63 5.55
CA TYR A 129 -21.10 4.96 6.10
C TYR A 129 -22.38 5.77 6.22
N ARG A 130 -22.53 6.49 7.33
CA ARG A 130 -23.53 7.55 7.40
C ARG A 130 -23.19 8.58 6.32
N GLU A 131 -24.11 8.81 5.41
CA GLU A 131 -24.01 9.90 4.44
C GLU A 131 -23.74 11.20 5.19
N SER A 132 -22.54 11.76 5.02
CA SER A 132 -22.29 13.09 5.54
C SER A 132 -22.94 14.10 4.60
N LYS A 133 -23.62 15.10 5.17
CA LYS A 133 -24.21 16.21 4.41
C LYS A 133 -23.19 16.92 3.50
N VAL A 134 -21.92 16.89 3.90
CA VAL A 134 -20.81 17.48 3.14
C VAL A 134 -20.48 16.65 1.90
N ARG A 135 -20.51 15.33 1.97
CA ARG A 135 -20.31 14.46 0.78
C ARG A 135 -21.44 14.65 -0.24
N ASN A 136 -22.68 14.74 0.24
CA ASN A 136 -23.84 14.98 -0.62
C ASN A 136 -23.78 16.33 -1.34
N ALA A 137 -23.33 17.39 -0.64
CA ALA A 137 -23.19 18.73 -1.22
C ALA A 137 -22.07 18.83 -2.28
N ALA A 138 -21.06 17.97 -2.21
CA ALA A 138 -19.94 17.95 -3.16
C ALA A 138 -20.20 17.05 -4.39
N GLY A 139 -21.37 16.42 -4.52
CA GLY A 139 -21.66 15.45 -5.60
C GLY A 139 -20.81 14.18 -5.57
N LEU A 140 -20.07 13.94 -4.47
CA LEU A 140 -19.16 12.80 -4.33
C LEU A 140 -19.87 11.46 -4.15
N ASN A 141 -21.21 11.48 -4.01
CA ASN A 141 -22.02 10.26 -3.98
C ASN A 141 -22.12 9.55 -5.35
N GLU A 142 -21.77 10.25 -6.42
CA GLU A 142 -21.81 9.71 -7.79
C GLU A 142 -20.56 8.92 -8.18
N LEU A 143 -19.52 8.92 -7.35
CA LEU A 143 -18.44 7.96 -7.47
C LEU A 143 -19.00 6.60 -7.06
N ASN A 144 -19.49 5.88 -8.03
CA ASN A 144 -20.21 4.61 -8.06
C ASN A 144 -19.60 3.53 -7.13
N ARG A 145 -19.60 3.79 -5.82
CA ARG A 145 -19.09 2.91 -4.76
C ARG A 145 -20.25 2.08 -4.26
N ASP A 146 -20.63 1.10 -5.05
CA ASP A 146 -21.60 0.13 -4.58
C ASP A 146 -21.02 -0.65 -3.40
N ARG A 147 -21.61 -0.43 -2.22
CA ARG A 147 -21.26 -1.11 -0.97
C ARG A 147 -22.36 -2.08 -0.53
N SER A 148 -23.25 -2.44 -1.45
CA SER A 148 -24.38 -3.34 -1.16
C SER A 148 -23.92 -4.79 -0.92
N GLY A 149 -22.76 -5.17 -1.43
CA GLY A 149 -22.18 -6.51 -1.35
C GLY A 149 -21.25 -6.75 -0.17
N SER A 150 -20.57 -7.88 -0.21
CA SER A 150 -19.48 -8.23 0.70
C SER A 150 -18.22 -7.42 0.42
N LEU A 151 -17.24 -7.49 1.34
CA LEU A 151 -15.92 -6.92 1.08
C LEU A 151 -15.25 -7.53 -0.16
N LEU A 152 -15.46 -8.81 -0.40
CA LEU A 152 -14.89 -9.49 -1.58
C LEU A 152 -15.52 -8.99 -2.88
N ASP A 153 -16.85 -8.79 -2.91
CA ASP A 153 -17.52 -8.18 -4.08
C ASP A 153 -16.99 -6.77 -4.36
N PHE A 154 -16.75 -5.99 -3.32
CA PHE A 154 -16.18 -4.65 -3.46
C PHE A 154 -14.76 -4.68 -4.03
N ILE A 155 -13.91 -5.60 -3.53
CA ILE A 155 -12.53 -5.78 -4.04
C ILE A 155 -12.57 -6.27 -5.49
N GLU A 156 -13.44 -7.23 -5.83
CA GLU A 156 -13.60 -7.70 -7.21
C GLU A 156 -14.04 -6.58 -8.15
N ALA A 157 -15.02 -5.79 -7.75
CA ALA A 157 -15.44 -4.63 -8.53
C ALA A 157 -14.32 -3.61 -8.71
N PHE A 158 -13.49 -3.38 -7.68
CA PHE A 158 -12.32 -2.53 -7.78
C PHE A 158 -11.29 -3.09 -8.77
N THR A 159 -10.93 -4.37 -8.65
CA THR A 159 -9.91 -4.99 -9.52
C THR A 159 -10.34 -5.00 -10.99
N ASN A 160 -11.63 -5.15 -11.27
CA ASN A 160 -12.17 -5.13 -12.64
C ASN A 160 -12.06 -3.75 -13.30
N ARG A 161 -12.18 -2.66 -12.55
CA ARG A 161 -12.08 -1.28 -13.10
C ARG A 161 -10.67 -0.68 -13.03
N PHE A 162 -9.81 -1.18 -12.12
CA PHE A 162 -8.50 -0.60 -11.86
C PHE A 162 -7.56 -0.55 -13.09
N PRO A 163 -7.53 -1.54 -14.01
CA PRO A 163 -6.75 -1.43 -15.24
C PRO A 163 -7.05 -0.17 -16.06
N GLY A 164 -8.33 0.21 -16.17
CA GLY A 164 -8.71 1.45 -16.85
C GLY A 164 -8.16 2.72 -16.19
N TYR A 165 -7.99 2.72 -14.88
CA TYR A 165 -7.33 3.83 -14.18
C TYR A 165 -5.82 3.86 -14.43
N VAL A 166 -5.19 2.69 -14.58
CA VAL A 166 -3.77 2.61 -14.98
C VAL A 166 -3.57 3.21 -16.37
N ASP A 167 -4.45 2.89 -17.32
CA ASP A 167 -4.43 3.47 -18.68
C ASP A 167 -4.61 5.01 -18.64
N GLU A 168 -5.45 5.50 -17.73
CA GLU A 168 -5.61 6.95 -17.49
C GLU A 168 -4.29 7.59 -17.01
N TYR A 169 -3.58 6.97 -16.05
CA TYR A 169 -2.28 7.46 -15.60
C TYR A 169 -1.21 7.41 -16.70
N GLU A 170 -1.20 6.38 -17.52
CA GLU A 170 -0.28 6.30 -18.65
C GLU A 170 -0.52 7.44 -19.63
N THR A 171 -1.78 7.73 -19.96
CA THR A 171 -2.16 8.85 -20.81
C THR A 171 -1.72 10.20 -20.22
N LEU A 172 -1.94 10.39 -18.92
CA LEU A 172 -1.65 11.66 -18.25
C LEU A 172 -0.14 11.90 -18.04
N LEU A 173 0.64 10.84 -17.85
CA LEU A 173 2.08 10.91 -17.53
C LEU A 173 2.95 10.38 -18.67
N THR A 174 2.89 9.09 -18.98
CA THR A 174 3.80 8.42 -19.91
C THR A 174 3.77 9.07 -21.29
N ASP A 175 2.62 9.45 -21.78
CA ASP A 175 2.44 10.09 -23.09
C ASP A 175 2.59 11.62 -23.05
N ASN A 176 2.71 12.18 -21.88
CA ASN A 176 2.82 13.63 -21.70
C ASN A 176 4.21 14.14 -22.10
N ARG A 177 4.25 15.05 -23.09
CA ARG A 177 5.51 15.64 -23.58
C ARG A 177 6.27 16.39 -22.49
N ILE A 178 5.59 17.12 -21.62
CA ILE A 178 6.20 17.91 -20.55
C ILE A 178 6.83 16.97 -19.53
N TRP A 179 6.14 15.89 -19.17
CA TRP A 179 6.63 14.86 -18.29
C TRP A 179 7.92 14.22 -18.82
N LYS A 180 7.89 13.79 -20.08
CA LYS A 180 9.09 13.22 -20.76
C LYS A 180 10.28 14.19 -20.75
N GLN A 181 10.05 15.47 -21.05
CA GLN A 181 11.12 16.47 -21.06
C GLN A 181 11.73 16.73 -19.67
N ARG A 182 10.98 16.53 -18.61
CA ARG A 182 11.45 16.75 -17.24
C ARG A 182 12.16 15.54 -16.64
N LEU A 183 12.01 14.36 -17.20
CA LEU A 183 12.51 13.11 -16.61
C LEU A 183 13.52 12.36 -17.46
N VAL A 184 13.37 12.36 -18.79
CA VAL A 184 14.25 11.58 -19.67
C VAL A 184 15.67 12.09 -19.60
N GLY A 185 16.60 11.21 -19.22
CA GLY A 185 18.02 11.54 -19.09
C GLY A 185 18.40 12.35 -17.86
N ILE A 186 17.46 12.58 -16.94
CA ILE A 186 17.70 13.30 -15.69
C ILE A 186 17.91 12.32 -14.54
N GLY A 187 18.95 12.55 -13.71
CA GLY A 187 19.24 11.74 -12.53
C GLY A 187 19.65 10.31 -12.83
N VAL A 188 20.29 10.06 -13.95
CA VAL A 188 20.76 8.74 -14.36
C VAL A 188 21.82 8.23 -13.37
N LEU A 189 21.55 7.08 -12.79
CA LEU A 189 22.50 6.36 -11.95
C LEU A 189 22.89 5.05 -12.67
N ASP A 190 24.14 4.98 -13.12
CA ASP A 190 24.62 3.79 -13.81
C ASP A 190 24.75 2.57 -12.87
N PRO A 191 24.72 1.33 -13.43
CA PRO A 191 24.73 0.10 -12.63
C PRO A 191 25.93 -0.04 -11.68
N ASP A 192 27.11 0.33 -12.14
CA ASP A 192 28.35 0.14 -11.34
C ASP A 192 28.41 1.13 -10.18
N ARG A 193 28.00 2.37 -10.41
CA ARG A 193 27.88 3.36 -9.37
C ARG A 193 26.77 3.00 -8.37
N ALA A 194 25.65 2.48 -8.83
CA ALA A 194 24.57 1.99 -7.97
C ALA A 194 25.05 0.88 -7.03
N LYS A 195 25.81 -0.10 -7.55
CA LYS A 195 26.42 -1.16 -6.74
C LYS A 195 27.45 -0.61 -5.76
N ALA A 196 28.32 0.29 -6.19
CA ALA A 196 29.35 0.90 -5.35
C ALA A 196 28.75 1.71 -4.19
N LEU A 197 27.54 2.30 -4.39
CA LEU A 197 26.78 3.00 -3.35
C LEU A 197 25.95 2.08 -2.45
N GLY A 198 25.97 0.77 -2.67
CA GLY A 198 25.19 -0.21 -1.91
C GLY A 198 23.71 -0.17 -2.21
N CYS A 199 23.30 0.32 -3.37
CA CYS A 199 21.91 0.33 -3.78
C CYS A 199 21.37 -1.08 -3.95
N THR A 200 20.12 -1.30 -3.54
CA THR A 200 19.39 -2.56 -3.68
C THR A 200 17.96 -2.31 -4.15
N GLY A 201 17.19 -3.37 -4.35
CA GLY A 201 15.77 -3.28 -4.64
C GLY A 201 15.44 -2.53 -5.92
N ALA A 202 14.40 -1.68 -5.85
CA ALA A 202 13.87 -0.95 -6.98
C ALA A 202 14.90 0.00 -7.64
N ILE A 203 15.75 0.65 -6.85
CA ILE A 203 16.79 1.55 -7.36
C ILE A 203 17.80 0.79 -8.21
N LEU A 204 18.28 -0.35 -7.72
CA LEU A 204 19.25 -1.18 -8.46
C LEU A 204 18.63 -1.76 -9.74
N ARG A 205 17.37 -2.22 -9.69
CA ARG A 205 16.63 -2.65 -10.89
C ARG A 205 16.40 -1.50 -11.87
N GLY A 206 16.05 -0.33 -11.39
CA GLY A 206 15.90 0.88 -12.20
C GLY A 206 17.19 1.31 -12.90
N SER A 207 18.34 0.97 -12.31
CA SER A 207 19.67 1.16 -12.93
C SER A 207 20.06 0.06 -13.94
N GLY A 208 19.15 -0.88 -14.24
CA GLY A 208 19.36 -1.92 -15.25
C GLY A 208 20.00 -3.21 -14.72
N VAL A 209 20.12 -3.40 -13.42
CA VAL A 209 20.63 -4.64 -12.81
C VAL A 209 19.48 -5.58 -12.50
N GLU A 210 19.51 -6.78 -13.07
CA GLU A 210 18.56 -7.86 -12.74
C GLU A 210 18.85 -8.41 -11.35
N TRP A 211 18.28 -7.77 -10.33
CA TRP A 211 18.46 -8.16 -8.94
C TRP A 211 17.13 -8.48 -8.29
N ASP A 212 17.00 -9.71 -7.79
CA ASP A 212 15.80 -10.19 -7.11
C ASP A 212 16.18 -11.14 -5.97
N LEU A 213 15.95 -10.70 -4.73
CA LEU A 213 16.23 -11.50 -3.53
C LEU A 213 15.49 -12.83 -3.50
N ARG A 214 14.30 -12.90 -4.09
CA ARG A 214 13.51 -14.14 -4.14
C ARG A 214 14.18 -15.22 -5.00
N LYS A 215 15.07 -14.82 -5.91
CA LYS A 215 15.83 -15.74 -6.77
C LYS A 215 17.22 -16.05 -6.24
N THR A 216 17.73 -15.25 -5.33
CA THR A 216 19.13 -15.33 -4.83
C THR A 216 19.21 -15.82 -3.39
N GLN A 217 18.10 -15.91 -2.68
CA GLN A 217 18.09 -16.54 -1.35
C GLN A 217 17.98 -18.05 -1.47
N PRO A 218 18.81 -18.77 -0.71
CA PRO A 218 18.70 -20.23 -0.57
C PRO A 218 17.45 -20.63 0.21
#